data_6f73b5bb06e87b9f9d2745e0e8e043f2
#
_entry.id   6f73b5bb06e87b9f9d2745e0e8e043f2
#
_cell.length_a   1.000
_cell.length_b   1.000
_cell.length_c   1.000
_cell.angle_alpha   90.00
_cell.angle_beta   90.00
_cell.angle_gamma   90.00
#
_symmetry.space_group_name_H-M   'P 1'
#
loop_
_entity.id
_entity.type
_entity.pdbx_description
1 polymer ?
#
loop_
_entity_poly.entity_id
_entity_poly.type
_entity_poly.pdbx_seq_one_letter_code
_entity_poly.pdbx_strand_id
1 'polypeptide(L)'
;MMRSIGNFAGGCNVQFAVSPDEKEDIIAIEINPRVSRSSALASKATGYPIAKIAAKLALGYQLDELKNQITKTTSALFEPTLDYVIVKIPRWNFDKFPGSNPELGFQMKSVGEVMAIGRSFQEALQKACQSLEIGRDGLGADRPIQRNLDLLTHNLEYPSWDRVFMVKDALSLGIPISSVQKLTKIDRWFLEQVNELAELDNEIRRCSLENLPADLLRTAKEKGYSDEQIAWLIGKISAEDVYNKRKECDINRVYKMVDTCSAEFPSETNYFYSTFDGENESIASTKKKIIVLGSGPNRIGQGIEFDYCCVHGLLAVKESGYEAIMVNCNPETVSTDFDMADKLYFE
;
A
#
# COMPACT_ATOMS: atom_id res chain seq x y z
N MET A 1 7.26 22.65 19.60
CA MET A 1 6.15 23.00 18.70
C MET A 1 4.79 22.87 19.36
N MET A 2 4.32 21.66 19.77
CA MET A 2 2.96 21.49 20.36
C MET A 2 2.73 22.36 21.60
N ARG A 3 3.70 22.41 22.53
CA ARG A 3 3.62 23.25 23.74
C ARG A 3 3.51 24.75 23.43
N SER A 4 4.03 25.22 22.28
CA SER A 4 3.96 26.62 21.88
C SER A 4 2.61 27.03 21.30
N ILE A 5 1.78 26.05 20.87
CA ILE A 5 0.41 26.28 20.37
C ILE A 5 -0.58 26.47 21.54
N GLY A 6 -0.25 25.97 22.73
CA GLY A 6 -1.07 26.08 23.93
C GLY A 6 -1.73 24.76 24.33
N ASN A 7 -2.78 24.85 25.14
CA ASN A 7 -3.52 23.70 25.62
C ASN A 7 -4.28 23.03 24.47
N PHE A 8 -3.75 21.89 24.03
CA PHE A 8 -4.30 21.13 22.93
C PHE A 8 -4.52 19.68 23.41
N ALA A 9 -5.76 19.22 23.36
CA ALA A 9 -6.13 17.84 23.64
C ALA A 9 -6.58 17.14 22.37
N GLY A 10 -6.04 15.96 22.09
CA GLY A 10 -6.40 15.17 20.92
C GLY A 10 -5.23 14.84 19.99
N GLY A 11 -5.52 14.61 18.72
CA GLY A 11 -4.53 14.27 17.71
C GLY A 11 -4.06 15.47 16.90
N CYS A 12 -2.83 15.43 16.41
CA CYS A 12 -2.32 16.42 15.46
C CYS A 12 -1.52 15.74 14.35
N ASN A 13 -1.36 16.46 13.25
CA ASN A 13 -0.47 16.07 12.16
C ASN A 13 0.62 17.14 12.02
N VAL A 14 1.88 16.71 11.94
CA VAL A 14 3.03 17.57 11.68
C VAL A 14 3.78 17.01 10.48
N GLN A 15 4.06 17.87 9.50
CA GLN A 15 4.87 17.51 8.34
C GLN A 15 6.27 18.10 8.50
N PHE A 16 7.27 17.27 8.27
CA PHE A 16 8.67 17.65 8.28
C PHE A 16 9.31 17.34 6.93
N ALA A 17 10.28 18.17 6.54
CA ALA A 17 11.28 17.84 5.54
C ALA A 17 12.62 17.68 6.23
N VAL A 18 13.38 16.66 5.79
CA VAL A 18 14.75 16.45 6.23
C VAL A 18 15.65 16.71 5.03
N SER A 19 16.67 17.55 5.21
CA SER A 19 17.67 17.80 4.16
C SER A 19 18.45 16.51 3.89
N PRO A 20 18.72 16.17 2.62
CA PRO A 20 19.57 15.03 2.27
C PRO A 20 21.07 15.34 2.49
N ASP A 21 21.42 16.54 2.93
CA ASP A 21 22.78 16.96 3.19
C ASP A 21 23.31 16.37 4.51
N GLU A 22 24.66 16.35 4.67
CA GLU A 22 25.31 15.83 5.88
C GLU A 22 24.84 16.49 7.21
N LYS A 23 24.21 17.66 7.13
CA LYS A 23 23.69 18.40 8.30
C LYS A 23 22.35 17.89 8.79
N GLU A 24 21.64 17.11 7.95
CA GLU A 24 20.29 16.58 8.26
C GLU A 24 19.34 17.61 8.88
N ASP A 25 19.35 18.85 8.36
CA ASP A 25 18.48 19.93 8.85
C ASP A 25 17.01 19.50 8.74
N ILE A 26 16.29 19.55 9.87
CA ILE A 26 14.87 19.23 9.95
C ILE A 26 14.06 20.50 9.88
N ILE A 27 13.23 20.63 8.85
CA ILE A 27 12.35 21.77 8.60
C ILE A 27 10.91 21.32 8.86
N ALA A 28 10.21 22.01 9.78
CA ALA A 28 8.77 21.82 9.91
C ALA A 28 8.05 22.59 8.80
N ILE A 29 7.33 21.86 7.94
CA ILE A 29 6.59 22.45 6.82
C ILE A 29 5.28 23.03 7.31
N GLU A 30 4.48 22.21 8.03
CA GLU A 30 3.20 22.64 8.60
C GLU A 30 2.84 21.80 9.82
N ILE A 31 1.94 22.36 10.64
CA ILE A 31 1.32 21.67 11.75
C ILE A 31 -0.20 21.86 11.67
N ASN A 32 -0.93 20.76 11.74
CA ASN A 32 -2.38 20.74 11.79
C ASN A 32 -2.82 20.23 13.17
N PRO A 33 -3.25 21.11 14.11
CA PRO A 33 -3.65 20.72 15.47
C PRO A 33 -5.08 20.13 15.46
N ARG A 34 -5.29 19.11 14.66
CA ARG A 34 -6.55 18.39 14.46
C ARG A 34 -6.31 17.02 13.88
N VAL A 35 -7.28 16.13 14.01
CA VAL A 35 -7.35 14.90 13.21
C VAL A 35 -7.61 15.27 11.74
N SER A 36 -6.93 14.64 10.82
CA SER A 36 -6.97 14.91 9.38
C SER A 36 -7.13 13.63 8.57
N ARG A 37 -7.24 13.73 7.24
CA ARG A 37 -7.23 12.58 6.32
C ARG A 37 -6.03 11.67 6.53
N SER A 38 -4.85 12.27 6.69
CA SER A 38 -3.62 11.51 6.99
C SER A 38 -3.71 10.72 8.29
N SER A 39 -4.50 11.19 9.28
CA SER A 39 -4.75 10.45 10.51
C SER A 39 -5.59 9.20 10.27
N ALA A 40 -6.56 9.23 9.35
CA ALA A 40 -7.34 8.05 8.98
C ALA A 40 -6.45 6.98 8.33
N LEU A 41 -5.59 7.38 7.38
CA LEU A 41 -4.60 6.51 6.79
C LEU A 41 -3.64 5.95 7.85
N ALA A 42 -3.08 6.81 8.70
CA ALA A 42 -2.16 6.38 9.76
C ALA A 42 -2.83 5.41 10.73
N SER A 43 -4.12 5.60 11.07
CA SER A 43 -4.86 4.66 11.91
C SER A 43 -4.93 3.27 11.29
N LYS A 44 -5.21 3.17 9.98
CA LYS A 44 -5.29 1.90 9.25
C LYS A 44 -3.91 1.29 9.01
N ALA A 45 -2.93 2.14 8.74
CA ALA A 45 -1.54 1.71 8.53
C ALA A 45 -0.90 1.12 9.79
N THR A 46 -1.21 1.66 10.96
CA THR A 46 -0.56 1.28 12.21
C THR A 46 -1.43 0.40 13.13
N GLY A 47 -2.71 0.20 12.79
CA GLY A 47 -3.63 -0.47 13.71
C GLY A 47 -3.86 0.32 15.01
N TYR A 48 -3.74 1.66 14.97
CA TYR A 48 -3.94 2.53 16.14
C TYR A 48 -5.13 3.49 15.88
N PRO A 49 -6.22 3.44 16.67
CA PRO A 49 -7.46 4.16 16.38
C PRO A 49 -7.39 5.64 16.77
N ILE A 50 -6.61 6.44 16.04
CA ILE A 50 -6.26 7.84 16.37
C ILE A 50 -7.51 8.69 16.65
N ALA A 51 -8.53 8.62 15.80
CA ALA A 51 -9.72 9.47 15.93
C ALA A 51 -10.52 9.16 17.20
N LYS A 52 -10.70 7.87 17.55
CA LYS A 52 -11.40 7.45 18.76
C LYS A 52 -10.65 7.85 20.02
N ILE A 53 -9.32 7.69 20.02
CA ILE A 53 -8.48 8.09 21.15
C ILE A 53 -8.49 9.61 21.27
N ALA A 54 -8.32 10.36 20.18
CA ALA A 54 -8.37 11.82 20.20
C ALA A 54 -9.70 12.36 20.75
N ALA A 55 -10.84 11.75 20.39
CA ALA A 55 -12.14 12.11 20.93
C ALA A 55 -12.24 11.88 22.45
N LYS A 56 -11.72 10.77 22.95
CA LYS A 56 -11.70 10.48 24.40
C LYS A 56 -10.79 11.45 25.17
N LEU A 57 -9.62 11.77 24.62
CA LEU A 57 -8.72 12.78 25.19
C LEU A 57 -9.40 14.16 25.27
N ALA A 58 -10.18 14.54 24.26
CA ALA A 58 -10.95 15.79 24.27
C ALA A 58 -12.06 15.80 25.32
N LEU A 59 -12.55 14.63 25.76
CA LEU A 59 -13.49 14.48 26.87
C LEU A 59 -12.81 14.46 28.25
N GLY A 60 -11.48 14.54 28.32
CA GLY A 60 -10.71 14.64 29.55
C GLY A 60 -10.06 13.33 30.03
N TYR A 61 -10.20 12.22 29.30
CA TYR A 61 -9.45 11.01 29.61
C TYR A 61 -7.95 11.22 29.41
N GLN A 62 -7.14 10.50 30.19
CA GLN A 62 -5.70 10.45 30.01
C GLN A 62 -5.32 9.26 29.12
N LEU A 63 -4.17 9.34 28.46
CA LEU A 63 -3.75 8.32 27.49
C LEU A 63 -3.49 6.95 28.12
N ASP A 64 -3.03 6.92 29.36
CA ASP A 64 -2.79 5.71 30.18
C ASP A 64 -4.07 5.02 30.67
N GLU A 65 -5.21 5.75 30.70
CA GLU A 65 -6.52 5.20 31.04
C GLU A 65 -7.18 4.45 29.86
N LEU A 66 -6.64 4.61 28.64
CA LEU A 66 -7.25 4.12 27.42
C LEU A 66 -6.55 2.85 26.91
N LYS A 67 -7.34 1.96 26.33
CA LYS A 67 -6.85 0.79 25.57
C LYS A 67 -6.98 1.00 24.08
N ASN A 68 -6.05 0.43 23.34
CA ASN A 68 -6.17 0.29 21.89
C ASN A 68 -7.30 -0.71 21.58
N GLN A 69 -8.34 -0.25 20.87
CA GLN A 69 -9.52 -1.08 20.57
C GLN A 69 -9.30 -2.03 19.39
N ILE A 70 -8.26 -1.83 18.61
CA ILE A 70 -7.92 -2.69 17.47
C ILE A 70 -7.18 -3.92 17.97
N THR A 71 -6.10 -3.75 18.70
CA THR A 71 -5.32 -4.85 19.27
C THR A 71 -5.99 -5.48 20.49
N LYS A 72 -6.84 -4.73 21.19
CA LYS A 72 -7.54 -5.06 22.43
C LYS A 72 -6.65 -5.37 23.64
N THR A 73 -5.42 -5.75 23.41
CA THR A 73 -4.45 -6.20 24.42
C THR A 73 -3.51 -5.09 24.87
N THR A 74 -3.23 -4.08 24.02
CA THR A 74 -2.28 -3.00 24.33
C THR A 74 -2.94 -1.75 24.88
N SER A 75 -2.18 -0.97 25.67
CA SER A 75 -2.58 0.38 26.09
C SER A 75 -2.50 1.35 24.92
N ALA A 76 -3.33 2.41 24.94
CA ALA A 76 -3.20 3.53 24.00
C ALA A 76 -1.91 4.32 24.18
N LEU A 77 -1.20 4.15 25.29
CA LEU A 77 0.12 4.73 25.53
C LEU A 77 1.25 3.99 24.77
N PHE A 78 0.98 2.76 24.30
CA PHE A 78 1.96 1.97 23.57
C PHE A 78 2.17 2.57 22.18
N GLU A 79 3.43 2.92 21.88
CA GLU A 79 3.81 3.43 20.54
C GLU A 79 3.80 2.28 19.53
N PRO A 80 3.13 2.45 18.38
CA PRO A 80 3.08 1.40 17.37
C PRO A 80 4.46 0.99 16.88
N THR A 81 4.73 -0.31 16.89
CA THR A 81 5.91 -0.94 16.31
C THR A 81 5.46 -1.85 15.18
N LEU A 82 6.01 -1.68 13.98
CA LEU A 82 5.56 -2.37 12.77
C LEU A 82 6.66 -3.27 12.21
N ASP A 83 6.26 -4.48 11.80
CA ASP A 83 7.13 -5.44 11.11
C ASP A 83 6.78 -5.62 9.63
N TYR A 84 5.99 -4.70 9.09
CA TYR A 84 5.58 -4.63 7.68
C TYR A 84 5.82 -3.22 7.10
N VAL A 85 5.79 -3.12 5.79
CA VAL A 85 5.98 -1.88 5.05
C VAL A 85 4.67 -1.45 4.43
N ILE A 86 4.41 -0.14 4.47
CA ILE A 86 3.23 0.46 3.86
C ILE A 86 3.66 1.41 2.76
N VAL A 87 3.07 1.23 1.58
CA VAL A 87 3.22 2.15 0.46
C VAL A 87 1.87 2.77 0.13
N LYS A 88 1.86 4.09 0.05
CA LYS A 88 0.72 4.89 -0.40
C LYS A 88 1.05 5.50 -1.76
N ILE A 89 0.15 5.35 -2.73
CA ILE A 89 0.26 6.01 -4.04
C ILE A 89 -1.03 6.82 -4.31
N PRO A 90 -0.92 8.11 -4.69
CA PRO A 90 -2.07 8.89 -5.14
C PRO A 90 -2.64 8.36 -6.47
N ARG A 91 -3.95 8.47 -6.65
CA ARG A 91 -4.65 8.16 -7.90
C ARG A 91 -4.94 9.46 -8.65
N TRP A 92 -4.57 9.51 -9.93
CA TRP A 92 -4.86 10.61 -10.85
C TRP A 92 -5.76 10.12 -11.98
N ASN A 93 -6.52 11.03 -12.57
CA ASN A 93 -7.45 10.76 -13.67
C ASN A 93 -7.12 11.55 -14.93
N PHE A 94 -5.84 11.70 -15.26
CA PHE A 94 -5.42 12.36 -16.50
C PHE A 94 -5.92 11.65 -17.76
N ASP A 95 -6.18 10.34 -17.66
CA ASP A 95 -6.81 9.52 -18.68
C ASP A 95 -8.20 10.02 -19.09
N LYS A 96 -8.95 10.66 -18.17
CA LYS A 96 -10.28 11.23 -18.43
C LYS A 96 -10.26 12.67 -18.98
N PHE A 97 -9.13 13.33 -18.96
CA PHE A 97 -8.97 14.71 -19.41
C PHE A 97 -7.84 14.84 -20.44
N PRO A 98 -8.08 14.41 -21.69
CA PRO A 98 -7.10 14.56 -22.75
C PRO A 98 -6.65 16.02 -22.91
N GLY A 99 -5.34 16.26 -23.04
CA GLY A 99 -4.74 17.59 -23.13
C GLY A 99 -4.49 18.31 -21.79
N SER A 100 -4.85 17.70 -20.67
CA SER A 100 -4.42 18.23 -19.37
C SER A 100 -2.93 18.02 -19.14
N ASN A 101 -2.28 18.97 -18.44
CA ASN A 101 -0.86 18.85 -18.10
C ASN A 101 -0.64 17.77 -17.02
N PRO A 102 0.05 16.65 -17.32
CA PRO A 102 0.30 15.56 -16.39
C PRO A 102 1.43 15.86 -15.38
N GLU A 103 2.20 16.93 -15.57
CA GLU A 103 3.28 17.31 -14.67
C GLU A 103 2.72 17.67 -13.28
N LEU A 104 3.41 17.21 -12.24
CA LEU A 104 3.06 17.49 -10.85
C LEU A 104 3.77 18.78 -10.39
N GLY A 105 3.05 19.61 -9.65
CA GLY A 105 3.53 20.88 -9.13
C GLY A 105 2.85 21.22 -7.80
N PHE A 106 2.69 22.50 -7.52
CA PHE A 106 2.11 22.98 -6.26
C PHE A 106 0.60 22.74 -6.12
N GLN A 107 -0.07 22.45 -7.23
CA GLN A 107 -1.51 22.20 -7.22
C GLN A 107 -1.79 20.73 -6.92
N MET A 108 -2.78 20.45 -6.08
CA MET A 108 -3.29 19.10 -5.88
C MET A 108 -4.06 18.65 -7.13
N LYS A 109 -3.59 17.57 -7.75
CA LYS A 109 -4.19 16.97 -8.97
C LYS A 109 -4.71 15.55 -8.74
N SER A 110 -4.38 14.94 -7.60
CA SER A 110 -4.87 13.62 -7.25
C SER A 110 -6.34 13.65 -6.85
N VAL A 111 -7.07 12.58 -7.14
CA VAL A 111 -8.51 12.43 -6.86
C VAL A 111 -8.81 11.37 -5.81
N GLY A 112 -7.82 10.55 -5.49
CA GLY A 112 -7.89 9.48 -4.50
C GLY A 112 -6.51 8.93 -4.22
N GLU A 113 -6.46 7.83 -3.47
CA GLU A 113 -5.23 7.17 -3.10
C GLU A 113 -5.46 5.67 -2.83
N VAL A 114 -4.41 4.91 -2.92
CA VAL A 114 -4.35 3.52 -2.49
C VAL A 114 -3.31 3.37 -1.39
N MET A 115 -3.53 2.38 -0.52
CA MET A 115 -2.55 1.93 0.45
C MET A 115 -2.34 0.43 0.23
N ALA A 116 -1.09 0.00 0.21
CA ALA A 116 -0.74 -1.41 0.16
C ALA A 116 0.23 -1.76 1.27
N ILE A 117 0.11 -2.97 1.79
CA ILE A 117 0.91 -3.50 2.89
C ILE A 117 1.67 -4.73 2.37
N GLY A 118 2.95 -4.84 2.73
CA GLY A 118 3.81 -5.96 2.38
C GLY A 118 4.89 -6.19 3.41
N ARG A 119 5.60 -7.31 3.33
CA ARG A 119 6.75 -7.62 4.20
C ARG A 119 8.03 -6.87 3.77
N SER A 120 8.06 -6.43 2.52
CA SER A 120 9.15 -5.65 1.94
C SER A 120 8.63 -4.42 1.21
N PHE A 121 9.52 -3.44 0.97
CA PHE A 121 9.17 -2.26 0.19
C PHE A 121 8.79 -2.64 -1.25
N GLN A 122 9.52 -3.59 -1.86
CA GLN A 122 9.20 -4.04 -3.22
C GLN A 122 7.81 -4.64 -3.29
N GLU A 123 7.45 -5.53 -2.37
CA GLU A 123 6.12 -6.14 -2.31
C GLU A 123 5.02 -5.08 -2.17
N ALA A 124 5.16 -4.18 -1.19
CA ALA A 124 4.18 -3.13 -0.96
C ALA A 124 4.06 -2.17 -2.16
N LEU A 125 5.17 -1.83 -2.84
CA LEU A 125 5.17 -0.97 -4.02
C LEU A 125 4.49 -1.64 -5.22
N GLN A 126 4.76 -2.91 -5.49
CA GLN A 126 4.12 -3.69 -6.56
C GLN A 126 2.61 -3.76 -6.35
N LYS A 127 2.17 -4.14 -5.15
CA LYS A 127 0.76 -4.19 -4.77
C LYS A 127 0.07 -2.81 -4.89
N ALA A 128 0.74 -1.75 -4.44
CA ALA A 128 0.21 -0.39 -4.56
C ALA A 128 0.01 0.03 -6.03
N CYS A 129 0.96 -0.32 -6.93
CA CYS A 129 0.82 -0.06 -8.35
C CYS A 129 -0.37 -0.81 -8.98
N GLN A 130 -0.59 -2.07 -8.59
CA GLN A 130 -1.72 -2.87 -9.03
C GLN A 130 -3.04 -2.27 -8.52
N SER A 131 -3.09 -1.87 -7.26
CA SER A 131 -4.29 -1.32 -6.61
C SER A 131 -4.75 0.03 -7.18
N LEU A 132 -3.90 0.74 -7.95
CA LEU A 132 -4.30 1.98 -8.64
C LEU A 132 -5.42 1.77 -9.67
N GLU A 133 -5.65 0.54 -10.13
CA GLU A 133 -6.66 0.18 -11.14
C GLU A 133 -6.54 1.03 -12.43
N ILE A 134 -5.33 1.11 -12.93
CA ILE A 134 -4.97 1.83 -14.17
C ILE A 134 -4.56 0.85 -15.29
N GLY A 135 -4.94 -0.42 -15.18
CA GLY A 135 -4.56 -1.47 -16.12
C GLY A 135 -3.07 -1.85 -16.01
N ARG A 136 -2.54 -1.83 -14.79
CA ARG A 136 -1.18 -2.29 -14.46
C ARG A 136 -1.25 -3.50 -13.52
N ASP A 137 -0.40 -4.48 -13.78
CA ASP A 137 -0.31 -5.70 -12.97
C ASP A 137 0.75 -5.60 -11.86
N GLY A 138 1.40 -4.43 -11.76
CA GLY A 138 2.43 -4.10 -10.79
C GLY A 138 3.31 -2.94 -11.27
N LEU A 139 4.54 -2.85 -10.77
CA LEU A 139 5.53 -1.86 -11.17
C LEU A 139 6.29 -2.31 -12.44
N GLY A 140 5.66 -2.33 -13.60
CA GLY A 140 6.26 -2.83 -14.84
C GLY A 140 6.10 -4.34 -15.04
N ALA A 141 6.81 -4.92 -16.01
CA ALA A 141 6.69 -6.32 -16.42
C ALA A 141 5.25 -6.72 -16.85
N ASP A 142 4.51 -5.78 -17.42
CA ASP A 142 3.13 -5.92 -17.88
C ASP A 142 2.88 -5.26 -19.24
N ARG A 143 3.87 -4.53 -19.74
CA ARG A 143 3.87 -3.86 -21.05
C ARG A 143 5.31 -3.64 -21.53
N PRO A 144 5.49 -3.29 -22.83
CA PRO A 144 6.82 -2.93 -23.34
C PRO A 144 7.42 -1.75 -22.59
N ILE A 145 8.74 -1.80 -22.36
CA ILE A 145 9.51 -0.74 -21.71
C ILE A 145 9.54 0.49 -22.65
N GLN A 146 9.45 1.71 -22.09
CA GLN A 146 9.66 2.95 -22.82
C GLN A 146 11.13 3.07 -23.27
N ARG A 147 11.36 3.06 -24.60
CA ARG A 147 12.72 3.08 -25.20
C ARG A 147 13.12 4.42 -25.78
N ASN A 148 12.20 5.40 -25.82
CA ASN A 148 12.55 6.75 -26.26
C ASN A 148 13.31 7.45 -25.12
N LEU A 149 14.62 7.59 -25.26
CA LEU A 149 15.50 8.12 -24.21
C LEU A 149 15.23 9.60 -23.91
N ASP A 150 14.85 10.40 -24.91
CA ASP A 150 14.53 11.82 -24.69
C ASP A 150 13.27 11.98 -23.84
N LEU A 151 12.22 11.22 -24.17
CA LEU A 151 10.98 11.19 -23.38
C LEU A 151 11.23 10.65 -21.97
N LEU A 152 12.03 9.59 -21.85
CA LEU A 152 12.36 8.98 -20.58
C LEU A 152 13.14 9.96 -19.69
N THR A 153 14.17 10.63 -20.25
CA THR A 153 14.95 11.64 -19.54
C THR A 153 14.08 12.79 -19.07
N HIS A 154 13.21 13.30 -19.95
CA HIS A 154 12.27 14.36 -19.60
C HIS A 154 11.36 13.95 -18.42
N ASN A 155 10.74 12.77 -18.48
CA ASN A 155 9.83 12.28 -17.43
C ASN A 155 10.55 11.92 -16.11
N LEU A 156 11.84 11.64 -16.16
CA LEU A 156 12.67 11.48 -14.95
C LEU A 156 12.98 12.84 -14.30
N GLU A 157 13.26 13.87 -15.10
CA GLU A 157 13.58 15.20 -14.62
C GLU A 157 12.34 15.96 -14.13
N TYR A 158 11.26 15.94 -14.91
CA TYR A 158 10.00 16.62 -14.57
C TYR A 158 9.01 15.63 -13.96
N PRO A 159 8.57 15.82 -12.68
CA PRO A 159 7.71 14.87 -12.00
C PRO A 159 6.33 14.78 -12.66
N SER A 160 5.97 13.58 -13.09
CA SER A 160 4.65 13.23 -13.61
C SER A 160 4.01 12.13 -12.77
N TRP A 161 2.73 11.91 -12.96
CA TRP A 161 1.97 10.90 -12.23
C TRP A 161 2.49 9.47 -12.43
N ASP A 162 3.12 9.19 -13.55
CA ASP A 162 3.66 7.89 -13.95
C ASP A 162 5.17 7.76 -13.80
N ARG A 163 5.81 8.75 -13.17
CA ARG A 163 7.28 8.79 -13.00
C ARG A 163 7.86 7.53 -12.36
N VAL A 164 7.14 6.90 -11.45
CA VAL A 164 7.59 5.65 -10.80
C VAL A 164 7.81 4.53 -11.82
N PHE A 165 6.95 4.45 -12.84
CA PHE A 165 7.09 3.48 -13.93
C PHE A 165 8.28 3.84 -14.84
N MET A 166 8.50 5.14 -15.11
CA MET A 166 9.66 5.61 -15.89
C MET A 166 10.98 5.32 -15.18
N VAL A 167 11.02 5.40 -13.86
CA VAL A 167 12.18 4.99 -13.05
C VAL A 167 12.49 3.51 -13.27
N LYS A 168 11.46 2.64 -13.21
CA LYS A 168 11.61 1.20 -13.45
C LYS A 168 12.09 0.92 -14.89
N ASP A 169 11.52 1.59 -15.87
CA ASP A 169 11.91 1.45 -17.29
C ASP A 169 13.37 1.86 -17.51
N ALA A 170 13.81 2.99 -16.92
CA ALA A 170 15.17 3.48 -17.02
C ALA A 170 16.19 2.47 -16.45
N LEU A 171 15.93 1.95 -15.27
CA LEU A 171 16.78 0.94 -14.65
C LEU A 171 16.78 -0.38 -15.42
N SER A 172 15.64 -0.79 -15.96
CA SER A 172 15.53 -1.98 -16.83
C SER A 172 16.30 -1.85 -18.16
N LEU A 173 16.51 -0.62 -18.64
CA LEU A 173 17.38 -0.33 -19.79
C LEU A 173 18.87 -0.26 -19.43
N GLY A 174 19.22 -0.41 -18.15
CA GLY A 174 20.60 -0.35 -17.67
C GLY A 174 21.12 1.06 -17.45
N ILE A 175 20.25 2.08 -17.38
CA ILE A 175 20.68 3.44 -17.02
C ILE A 175 21.20 3.40 -15.57
N PRO A 176 22.41 3.90 -15.29
CA PRO A 176 23.00 3.83 -13.96
C PRO A 176 22.14 4.51 -12.90
N ILE A 177 22.05 3.90 -11.71
CA ILE A 177 21.28 4.44 -10.56
C ILE A 177 21.72 5.89 -10.26
N SER A 178 23.01 6.21 -10.33
CA SER A 178 23.53 7.56 -10.11
C SER A 178 22.98 8.58 -11.11
N SER A 179 22.75 8.17 -12.37
CA SER A 179 22.15 9.04 -13.39
C SER A 179 20.65 9.25 -13.13
N VAL A 180 19.93 8.20 -12.79
CA VAL A 180 18.51 8.29 -12.40
C VAL A 180 18.35 9.17 -11.15
N GLN A 181 19.19 8.98 -10.13
CA GLN A 181 19.20 9.82 -8.93
C GLN A 181 19.45 11.30 -9.24
N LYS A 182 20.41 11.59 -10.11
CA LYS A 182 20.73 12.97 -10.51
C LYS A 182 19.53 13.68 -11.15
N LEU A 183 18.76 12.97 -11.99
CA LEU A 183 17.58 13.52 -12.66
C LEU A 183 16.39 13.63 -11.70
N THR A 184 16.10 12.56 -10.98
CA THR A 184 14.87 12.44 -10.18
C THR A 184 14.96 13.07 -8.80
N LYS A 185 16.16 13.18 -8.23
CA LYS A 185 16.42 13.53 -6.81
C LYS A 185 15.81 12.53 -5.82
N ILE A 186 15.39 11.36 -6.28
CA ILE A 186 14.91 10.28 -5.41
C ILE A 186 16.12 9.71 -4.66
N ASP A 187 15.94 9.41 -3.38
CA ASP A 187 16.99 8.80 -2.57
C ASP A 187 17.45 7.47 -3.18
N ARG A 188 18.76 7.25 -3.10
CA ARG A 188 19.43 6.10 -3.71
C ARG A 188 18.87 4.77 -3.24
N TRP A 189 18.49 4.66 -1.97
CA TRP A 189 17.93 3.43 -1.41
C TRP A 189 16.68 2.97 -2.16
N PHE A 190 15.74 3.88 -2.47
CA PHE A 190 14.54 3.54 -3.22
C PHE A 190 14.87 3.10 -4.65
N LEU A 191 15.84 3.74 -5.28
CA LEU A 191 16.28 3.38 -6.63
C LEU A 191 16.94 1.99 -6.65
N GLU A 192 17.71 1.64 -5.63
CA GLU A 192 18.28 0.30 -5.46
C GLU A 192 17.19 -0.75 -5.33
N GLN A 193 16.13 -0.49 -4.52
CA GLN A 193 14.99 -1.40 -4.40
C GLN A 193 14.28 -1.64 -5.74
N VAL A 194 14.12 -0.59 -6.54
CA VAL A 194 13.51 -0.72 -7.88
C VAL A 194 14.46 -1.41 -8.86
N ASN A 195 15.78 -1.20 -8.73
CA ASN A 195 16.78 -1.88 -9.56
C ASN A 195 16.80 -3.39 -9.32
N GLU A 196 16.69 -3.84 -8.07
CA GLU A 196 16.56 -5.28 -7.77
C GLU A 196 15.38 -5.92 -8.50
N LEU A 197 14.23 -5.21 -8.63
CA LEU A 197 13.11 -5.69 -9.44
C LEU A 197 13.46 -5.74 -10.93
N ALA A 198 14.28 -4.80 -11.45
CA ALA A 198 14.71 -4.82 -12.84
C ALA A 198 15.68 -5.99 -13.14
N GLU A 199 16.53 -6.32 -12.18
CA GLU A 199 17.42 -7.49 -12.26
C GLU A 199 16.62 -8.79 -12.24
N LEU A 200 15.65 -8.91 -11.34
CA LEU A 200 14.75 -10.06 -11.23
C LEU A 200 13.92 -10.27 -12.49
N ASP A 201 13.43 -9.20 -13.15
CA ASP A 201 12.79 -9.30 -14.47
C ASP A 201 13.69 -10.01 -15.48
N ASN A 202 14.98 -9.67 -15.48
CA ASN A 202 15.94 -10.26 -16.44
C ASN A 202 16.24 -11.73 -16.13
N GLU A 203 16.23 -12.13 -14.86
CA GLU A 203 16.38 -13.52 -14.46
C GLU A 203 15.18 -14.35 -14.91
N ILE A 204 13.96 -13.87 -14.64
CA ILE A 204 12.72 -14.56 -15.04
C ILE A 204 12.60 -14.68 -16.56
N ARG A 205 12.99 -13.64 -17.34
CA ARG A 205 12.96 -13.65 -18.82
C ARG A 205 13.84 -14.72 -19.46
N ARG A 206 14.83 -15.21 -18.73
CA ARG A 206 15.73 -16.29 -19.23
C ARG A 206 15.13 -17.69 -19.03
N CYS A 207 14.02 -17.78 -18.31
CA CYS A 207 13.36 -19.04 -18.01
C CYS A 207 12.22 -19.34 -18.98
N SER A 208 11.92 -20.62 -19.14
CA SER A 208 10.60 -21.11 -19.57
C SER A 208 9.82 -21.57 -18.33
N LEU A 209 8.52 -21.84 -18.47
CA LEU A 209 7.72 -22.32 -17.35
C LEU A 209 8.25 -23.65 -16.77
N GLU A 210 8.74 -24.54 -17.65
CA GLU A 210 9.26 -25.86 -17.28
C GLU A 210 10.55 -25.77 -16.46
N ASN A 211 11.44 -24.81 -16.82
CA ASN A 211 12.74 -24.67 -16.16
C ASN A 211 12.80 -23.54 -15.11
N LEU A 212 11.66 -22.90 -14.81
CA LEU A 212 11.59 -21.86 -13.79
C LEU A 212 11.88 -22.49 -12.41
N PRO A 213 12.99 -22.11 -11.75
CA PRO A 213 13.32 -22.63 -10.43
C PRO A 213 12.28 -22.21 -9.38
N ALA A 214 11.93 -23.14 -8.48
CA ALA A 214 10.95 -22.86 -7.42
C ALA A 214 11.41 -21.68 -6.51
N ASP A 215 12.70 -21.59 -6.21
CA ASP A 215 13.25 -20.51 -5.39
C ASP A 215 13.13 -19.13 -6.08
N LEU A 216 13.37 -19.08 -7.40
CA LEU A 216 13.21 -17.84 -8.18
C LEU A 216 11.73 -17.44 -8.22
N LEU A 217 10.83 -18.41 -8.42
CA LEU A 217 9.38 -18.15 -8.38
C LEU A 217 8.93 -17.67 -7.01
N ARG A 218 9.43 -18.28 -5.93
CA ARG A 218 9.15 -17.86 -4.54
C ARG A 218 9.65 -16.43 -4.30
N THR A 219 10.88 -16.12 -4.63
CA THR A 219 11.45 -14.78 -4.52
C THR A 219 10.63 -13.73 -5.28
N ALA A 220 10.20 -14.05 -6.50
CA ALA A 220 9.35 -13.16 -7.27
C ALA A 220 8.00 -12.89 -6.56
N LYS A 221 7.37 -13.93 -6.00
CA LYS A 221 6.11 -13.78 -5.26
C LYS A 221 6.29 -12.98 -3.97
N GLU A 222 7.36 -13.22 -3.21
CA GLU A 222 7.72 -12.46 -2.00
C GLU A 222 8.04 -10.99 -2.29
N LYS A 223 8.56 -10.69 -3.49
CA LYS A 223 8.77 -9.31 -3.98
C LYS A 223 7.53 -8.70 -4.66
N GLY A 224 6.38 -9.34 -4.56
CA GLY A 224 5.07 -8.80 -4.97
C GLY A 224 4.73 -8.94 -6.45
N TYR A 225 5.44 -9.76 -7.22
CA TYR A 225 5.05 -10.04 -8.61
C TYR A 225 3.70 -10.74 -8.69
N SER A 226 2.81 -10.24 -9.54
CA SER A 226 1.59 -10.95 -9.91
C SER A 226 1.89 -12.15 -10.81
N ASP A 227 0.95 -13.08 -10.93
CA ASP A 227 1.11 -14.21 -11.85
C ASP A 227 1.11 -13.71 -13.31
N GLU A 228 0.40 -12.62 -13.61
CA GLU A 228 0.37 -11.90 -14.89
C GLU A 228 1.75 -11.34 -15.27
N GLN A 229 2.45 -10.70 -14.35
CA GLN A 229 3.79 -10.16 -14.61
C GLN A 229 4.79 -11.27 -14.93
N ILE A 230 4.75 -12.37 -14.20
CA ILE A 230 5.64 -13.52 -14.44
C ILE A 230 5.32 -14.14 -15.81
N ALA A 231 4.04 -14.30 -16.14
CA ALA A 231 3.61 -14.78 -17.45
C ALA A 231 4.07 -13.87 -18.59
N TRP A 232 3.97 -12.55 -18.41
CA TRP A 232 4.47 -11.56 -19.36
C TRP A 232 5.98 -11.67 -19.59
N LEU A 233 6.77 -11.83 -18.52
CA LEU A 233 8.24 -11.93 -18.60
C LEU A 233 8.69 -13.20 -19.32
N ILE A 234 8.07 -14.34 -19.03
CA ILE A 234 8.36 -15.62 -19.68
C ILE A 234 7.85 -15.59 -21.13
N GLY A 235 6.66 -15.04 -21.35
CA GLY A 235 5.99 -14.97 -22.66
C GLY A 235 5.38 -16.29 -23.08
N LYS A 236 4.33 -16.21 -23.90
CA LYS A 236 3.60 -17.36 -24.47
C LYS A 236 2.94 -18.31 -23.46
N ILE A 237 2.73 -17.83 -22.23
CA ILE A 237 2.02 -18.54 -21.17
C ILE A 237 0.97 -17.63 -20.55
N SER A 238 0.02 -18.20 -19.81
CA SER A 238 -1.02 -17.45 -19.08
C SER A 238 -0.66 -17.29 -17.59
N ALA A 239 -1.34 -16.37 -16.91
CA ALA A 239 -1.26 -16.27 -15.46
C ALA A 239 -1.74 -17.56 -14.75
N GLU A 240 -2.68 -18.28 -15.36
CA GLU A 240 -3.16 -19.58 -14.84
C GLU A 240 -2.05 -20.64 -14.87
N ASP A 241 -1.21 -20.65 -15.89
CA ASP A 241 -0.05 -21.56 -15.96
C ASP A 241 0.94 -21.27 -14.82
N VAL A 242 1.20 -19.97 -14.54
CA VAL A 242 2.04 -19.57 -13.40
C VAL A 242 1.38 -19.93 -12.07
N TYR A 243 0.08 -19.71 -11.94
CA TYR A 243 -0.68 -20.12 -10.75
C TYR A 243 -0.56 -21.61 -10.48
N ASN A 244 -0.73 -22.46 -11.50
CA ASN A 244 -0.61 -23.91 -11.37
C ASN A 244 0.82 -24.30 -10.99
N LYS A 245 1.83 -23.70 -11.63
CA LYS A 245 3.24 -23.94 -11.30
C LYS A 245 3.58 -23.62 -9.85
N ARG A 246 3.13 -22.47 -9.33
CA ARG A 246 3.39 -22.13 -7.92
C ARG A 246 2.66 -23.05 -6.94
N LYS A 247 1.47 -23.56 -7.31
CA LYS A 247 0.77 -24.57 -6.50
C LYS A 247 1.54 -25.89 -6.46
N GLU A 248 2.10 -26.34 -7.58
CA GLU A 248 2.98 -27.51 -7.65
C GLU A 248 4.23 -27.35 -6.77
N CYS A 249 4.75 -26.13 -6.66
CA CYS A 249 5.92 -25.79 -5.85
C CYS A 249 5.58 -25.47 -4.38
N ASP A 250 4.33 -25.64 -3.96
CA ASP A 250 3.81 -25.25 -2.62
C ASP A 250 4.10 -23.79 -2.25
N ILE A 251 3.98 -22.89 -3.23
CA ILE A 251 4.08 -21.44 -3.05
C ILE A 251 2.67 -20.87 -2.91
N ASN A 252 2.22 -20.73 -1.69
CA ASN A 252 0.87 -20.34 -1.34
C ASN A 252 0.85 -18.92 -0.74
N ARG A 253 -0.24 -18.18 -1.04
CA ARG A 253 -0.52 -16.92 -0.38
C ARG A 253 -0.93 -17.17 1.06
N VAL A 254 -0.43 -16.35 1.96
CA VAL A 254 -0.77 -16.31 3.38
C VAL A 254 -1.32 -14.94 3.74
N TYR A 255 -1.94 -14.82 4.89
CA TYR A 255 -2.51 -13.58 5.39
C TYR A 255 -1.94 -13.26 6.76
N LYS A 256 -1.34 -12.08 6.90
CA LYS A 256 -0.75 -11.55 8.11
C LYS A 256 -1.66 -10.53 8.75
N MET A 257 -1.62 -10.43 10.08
CA MET A 257 -2.35 -9.41 10.83
C MET A 257 -1.68 -8.04 10.73
N VAL A 258 -2.49 -6.99 10.64
CA VAL A 258 -2.05 -5.62 10.84
C VAL A 258 -2.13 -5.32 12.33
N ASP A 259 -1.01 -5.38 13.03
CA ASP A 259 -0.93 -5.11 14.46
C ASP A 259 0.07 -4.00 14.80
N THR A 260 0.00 -3.47 16.01
CA THR A 260 0.89 -2.43 16.50
C THR A 260 2.06 -2.97 17.32
N CYS A 261 2.25 -4.28 17.34
CA CYS A 261 3.10 -4.94 18.32
C CYS A 261 4.28 -5.67 17.71
N SER A 262 4.44 -5.70 16.37
CA SER A 262 5.46 -6.50 15.68
C SER A 262 5.51 -7.97 16.16
N ALA A 263 4.36 -8.56 16.42
CA ALA A 263 4.19 -9.90 17.01
C ALA A 263 4.86 -10.12 18.39
N GLU A 264 5.32 -9.06 19.07
CA GLU A 264 5.88 -9.18 20.43
C GLU A 264 4.81 -9.50 21.49
N PHE A 265 3.56 -9.09 21.24
CA PHE A 265 2.41 -9.36 22.10
C PHE A 265 1.25 -9.95 21.30
N PRO A 266 0.38 -10.77 21.92
CA PRO A 266 -0.82 -11.25 21.25
C PRO A 266 -1.70 -10.08 20.77
N SER A 267 -2.16 -10.13 19.54
CA SER A 267 -3.12 -9.18 18.98
C SER A 267 -4.38 -9.91 18.53
N GLU A 268 -5.53 -9.29 18.73
CA GLU A 268 -6.84 -9.82 18.31
C GLU A 268 -7.43 -8.97 17.17
N THR A 269 -6.57 -8.35 16.34
CA THR A 269 -7.04 -7.57 15.22
C THR A 269 -7.78 -8.42 14.19
N ASN A 270 -8.77 -7.83 13.54
CA ASN A 270 -9.46 -8.42 12.40
C ASN A 270 -8.96 -7.88 11.05
N TYR A 271 -7.83 -7.16 11.07
CA TYR A 271 -7.14 -6.58 9.92
C TYR A 271 -6.08 -7.53 9.39
N PHE A 272 -6.11 -7.77 8.08
CA PHE A 272 -5.16 -8.66 7.39
C PHE A 272 -4.67 -8.03 6.10
N TYR A 273 -3.48 -8.41 5.69
CA TYR A 273 -2.94 -8.21 4.34
C TYR A 273 -2.38 -9.51 3.81
N SER A 274 -2.38 -9.68 2.49
CA SER A 274 -1.81 -10.88 1.89
C SER A 274 -0.32 -10.74 1.63
N THR A 275 0.40 -11.86 1.70
CA THR A 275 1.82 -11.96 1.36
C THR A 275 2.16 -13.40 0.92
N PHE A 276 3.39 -13.62 0.47
CA PHE A 276 3.93 -14.96 0.23
C PHE A 276 5.04 -15.31 1.24
N ASP A 277 5.25 -14.47 2.26
CA ASP A 277 6.27 -14.64 3.28
C ASP A 277 5.65 -15.00 4.62
N GLY A 278 6.19 -16.06 5.25
CA GLY A 278 5.82 -16.51 6.58
C GLY A 278 4.59 -17.40 6.66
N GLU A 279 3.99 -17.45 7.85
CA GLU A 279 2.85 -18.30 8.18
C GLU A 279 1.52 -17.55 8.09
N ASN A 280 0.42 -18.29 7.86
CA ASN A 280 -0.92 -17.73 7.80
C ASN A 280 -1.48 -17.47 9.21
N GLU A 281 -1.85 -16.22 9.48
CA GLU A 281 -2.42 -15.77 10.77
C GLU A 281 -3.95 -15.62 10.72
N SER A 282 -4.55 -15.66 9.52
CA SER A 282 -6.00 -15.60 9.38
C SER A 282 -6.64 -16.97 9.62
N ILE A 283 -7.36 -17.10 10.74
CA ILE A 283 -8.05 -18.33 11.11
C ILE A 283 -9.45 -18.36 10.50
N ALA A 284 -9.76 -19.40 9.73
CA ALA A 284 -11.09 -19.57 9.14
C ALA A 284 -12.13 -19.93 10.22
N SER A 285 -13.26 -19.24 10.26
CA SER A 285 -14.41 -19.60 11.09
C SER A 285 -15.23 -20.73 10.43
N THR A 286 -16.12 -21.34 11.19
CA THR A 286 -17.10 -22.33 10.71
C THR A 286 -18.37 -21.68 10.14
N LYS A 287 -18.57 -20.37 10.33
CA LYS A 287 -19.72 -19.64 9.81
C LYS A 287 -19.73 -19.60 8.29
N LYS A 288 -20.91 -19.51 7.70
CA LYS A 288 -21.05 -19.14 6.29
C LYS A 288 -20.56 -17.72 6.10
N LYS A 289 -19.87 -17.45 5.01
CA LYS A 289 -19.16 -16.20 4.75
C LYS A 289 -19.69 -15.51 3.52
N ILE A 290 -19.75 -14.18 3.57
CA ILE A 290 -20.00 -13.34 2.40
C ILE A 290 -18.89 -12.30 2.32
N ILE A 291 -18.23 -12.24 1.15
CA ILE A 291 -17.20 -11.26 0.84
C ILE A 291 -17.84 -10.09 0.13
N VAL A 292 -17.59 -8.88 0.62
CA VAL A 292 -17.91 -7.62 -0.03
C VAL A 292 -16.63 -7.07 -0.63
N LEU A 293 -16.60 -6.93 -1.96
CA LEU A 293 -15.49 -6.30 -2.67
C LEU A 293 -15.70 -4.79 -2.73
N GLY A 294 -14.72 -4.03 -2.25
CA GLY A 294 -14.74 -2.59 -2.28
C GLY A 294 -14.53 -2.00 -3.67
N SER A 295 -14.74 -0.69 -3.78
CA SER A 295 -14.65 0.04 -5.06
C SER A 295 -13.22 0.42 -5.46
N GLY A 296 -12.22 0.11 -4.63
CA GLY A 296 -10.85 0.56 -4.86
C GLY A 296 -10.67 2.07 -4.64
N PRO A 297 -9.67 2.71 -5.27
CA PRO A 297 -9.38 4.12 -5.09
C PRO A 297 -10.51 5.00 -5.63
N ASN A 298 -10.73 6.15 -5.00
CA ASN A 298 -11.65 7.16 -5.51
C ASN A 298 -11.25 7.61 -6.92
N ARG A 299 -12.24 7.81 -7.78
CA ARG A 299 -12.09 8.25 -9.17
C ARG A 299 -13.15 9.29 -9.51
N ILE A 300 -12.89 10.15 -10.49
CA ILE A 300 -13.91 11.06 -11.00
C ILE A 300 -15.08 10.26 -11.58
N GLY A 301 -16.30 10.58 -11.11
CA GLY A 301 -17.54 9.86 -11.45
C GLY A 301 -17.77 8.60 -10.61
N GLN A 302 -16.98 8.36 -9.57
CA GLN A 302 -17.15 7.27 -8.65
C GLN A 302 -16.85 7.79 -7.24
N GLY A 303 -17.85 8.12 -6.48
CA GLY A 303 -17.73 8.79 -5.20
C GLY A 303 -18.04 7.89 -4.00
N ILE A 304 -18.30 8.53 -2.87
CA ILE A 304 -18.52 7.89 -1.57
C ILE A 304 -19.79 6.99 -1.54
N GLU A 305 -20.71 7.16 -2.44
CA GLU A 305 -21.92 6.31 -2.57
C GLU A 305 -21.58 4.82 -2.77
N PHE A 306 -20.45 4.51 -3.38
CA PHE A 306 -20.00 3.12 -3.53
C PHE A 306 -19.58 2.53 -2.19
N ASP A 307 -18.91 3.33 -1.36
CA ASP A 307 -18.53 2.89 -0.01
C ASP A 307 -19.74 2.78 0.91
N TYR A 308 -20.72 3.68 0.77
CA TYR A 308 -22.01 3.58 1.46
C TYR A 308 -22.67 2.22 1.17
N CYS A 309 -22.70 1.78 -0.09
CA CYS A 309 -23.22 0.47 -0.44
C CYS A 309 -22.41 -0.68 0.20
N CYS A 310 -21.08 -0.57 0.25
CA CYS A 310 -20.24 -1.57 0.92
C CYS A 310 -20.57 -1.66 2.41
N VAL A 311 -20.67 -0.53 3.10
CA VAL A 311 -21.02 -0.47 4.53
C VAL A 311 -22.36 -1.11 4.81
N HIS A 312 -23.41 -0.73 4.07
CA HIS A 312 -24.75 -1.32 4.23
C HIS A 312 -24.79 -2.80 3.86
N GLY A 313 -24.01 -3.20 2.86
CA GLY A 313 -23.84 -4.62 2.50
C GLY A 313 -23.24 -5.42 3.68
N LEU A 314 -22.18 -4.91 4.30
CA LEU A 314 -21.57 -5.55 5.48
C LEU A 314 -22.54 -5.66 6.66
N LEU A 315 -23.29 -4.59 6.95
CA LEU A 315 -24.29 -4.60 8.02
C LEU A 315 -25.39 -5.64 7.75
N ALA A 316 -25.94 -5.69 6.54
CA ALA A 316 -26.95 -6.66 6.15
C ALA A 316 -26.45 -8.12 6.24
N VAL A 317 -25.19 -8.35 5.89
CA VAL A 317 -24.53 -9.68 6.03
C VAL A 317 -24.46 -10.09 7.50
N LYS A 318 -24.01 -9.19 8.39
CA LYS A 318 -23.95 -9.45 9.83
C LYS A 318 -25.34 -9.69 10.43
N GLU A 319 -26.33 -8.86 10.09
CA GLU A 319 -27.72 -9.00 10.55
C GLU A 319 -28.33 -10.34 10.10
N SER A 320 -27.91 -10.84 8.95
CA SER A 320 -28.34 -12.15 8.43
C SER A 320 -27.62 -13.35 9.05
N GLY A 321 -26.70 -13.11 10.01
CA GLY A 321 -25.97 -14.15 10.76
C GLY A 321 -24.77 -14.74 10.00
N TYR A 322 -24.35 -14.16 8.89
CA TYR A 322 -23.14 -14.56 8.16
C TYR A 322 -21.90 -13.83 8.69
N GLU A 323 -20.72 -14.40 8.45
CA GLU A 323 -19.46 -13.69 8.64
C GLU A 323 -19.26 -12.71 7.49
N ALA A 324 -19.15 -11.43 7.82
CA ALA A 324 -18.95 -10.35 6.86
C ALA A 324 -17.44 -10.12 6.64
N ILE A 325 -16.98 -10.31 5.40
CA ILE A 325 -15.59 -10.10 5.01
C ILE A 325 -15.52 -8.92 4.04
N MET A 326 -14.66 -7.94 4.34
CA MET A 326 -14.37 -6.82 3.45
C MET A 326 -13.02 -7.00 2.78
N VAL A 327 -12.94 -6.69 1.49
CA VAL A 327 -11.68 -6.58 0.74
C VAL A 327 -11.66 -5.21 0.04
N ASN A 328 -10.70 -4.35 0.39
CA ASN A 328 -10.55 -3.03 -0.24
C ASN A 328 -9.16 -2.44 0.03
N CYS A 329 -8.59 -1.73 -0.96
CA CYS A 329 -7.29 -1.04 -0.86
C CYS A 329 -7.41 0.47 -0.53
N ASN A 330 -8.61 0.99 -0.35
CA ASN A 330 -8.83 2.42 -0.16
C ASN A 330 -8.83 2.79 1.34
N PRO A 331 -7.82 3.52 1.84
CA PRO A 331 -7.71 3.87 3.25
C PRO A 331 -8.70 4.98 3.69
N GLU A 332 -9.36 5.63 2.74
CA GLU A 332 -10.27 6.76 3.01
C GLU A 332 -11.72 6.31 3.21
N THR A 333 -12.03 5.01 3.11
CA THR A 333 -13.39 4.47 3.18
C THR A 333 -13.77 4.04 4.59
N VAL A 334 -15.05 4.17 4.93
CA VAL A 334 -15.62 3.68 6.20
C VAL A 334 -15.70 2.15 6.21
N SER A 335 -15.91 1.53 5.04
CA SER A 335 -15.95 0.06 4.93
C SER A 335 -14.66 -0.62 5.37
N THR A 336 -13.53 0.10 5.35
CA THR A 336 -12.23 -0.38 5.83
C THR A 336 -11.93 0.02 7.28
N ASP A 337 -12.90 0.51 8.03
CA ASP A 337 -12.75 0.71 9.47
C ASP A 337 -12.85 -0.63 10.22
N PHE A 338 -12.06 -0.79 11.26
CA PHE A 338 -11.84 -2.07 11.95
C PHE A 338 -13.12 -2.65 12.59
N ASP A 339 -14.17 -1.84 12.84
CA ASP A 339 -15.41 -2.24 13.45
C ASP A 339 -16.54 -2.55 12.44
N MET A 340 -16.28 -2.35 11.15
CA MET A 340 -17.29 -2.54 10.10
C MET A 340 -17.48 -4.00 9.69
N ALA A 341 -16.39 -4.74 9.47
CA ALA A 341 -16.40 -6.14 9.05
C ALA A 341 -15.98 -7.09 10.17
N ASP A 342 -16.33 -8.38 10.08
CA ASP A 342 -15.77 -9.41 10.97
C ASP A 342 -14.31 -9.70 10.60
N LYS A 343 -13.98 -9.57 9.30
CA LYS A 343 -12.60 -9.60 8.79
C LYS A 343 -12.42 -8.56 7.69
N LEU A 344 -11.31 -7.86 7.72
CA LEU A 344 -10.88 -6.94 6.68
C LEU A 344 -9.58 -7.42 6.07
N TYR A 345 -9.55 -7.59 4.76
CA TYR A 345 -8.33 -7.79 3.98
C TYR A 345 -8.04 -6.49 3.21
N PHE A 346 -6.91 -5.90 3.53
CA PHE A 346 -6.49 -4.64 2.91
C PHE A 346 -5.64 -4.96 1.68
N GLU A 347 -6.30 -4.99 0.49
CA GLU A 347 -5.75 -5.42 -0.81
C GLU A 347 -6.25 -4.53 -1.97
#